data_5329b5fa3a3a808b0537186419ae7056
#
_entry.id   5329b5fa3a3a808b0537186419ae7056
#
_cell.length_a   1.000
_cell.length_b   1.000
_cell.length_c   1.000
_cell.angle_alpha   90.00
_cell.angle_beta   90.00
_cell.angle_gamma   90.00
#
_symmetry.space_group_name_H-M   'P 1'
#
loop_
_entity.id
_entity.type
_entity.pdbx_description
1 polymer ?
#
loop_
_entity_poly.entity_id
_entity_poly.type
_entity_poly.pdbx_seq_one_letter_code
_entity_poly.pdbx_strand_id
1 'polypeptide(L)'
;STGGNVTWSRYDNRGGGFAEPVSGVSQSGNTYTIAASADDMGYVIDDGDRRHCFWVVNYANHQLQLDELTVSDESDCSRTALNVLGQGAPITYYTVNGRGVELSRELKLDYRTLVYDEGSSLWQESSKTDVLPSVKGHLYVDAPLCSTDFTLSGDRFLEAWGRGEHVQSEVLAARAVSAVTSATQEEHDADNESKPETGGLGGSAPCVVTFKAVPTDAAVFREWQFSSMETFDDVQNRFQQDELTYTFDKEGTTYVRYVCGNDDGECFYIGDVYTISIGASKLVCPNAFSPANEDGVNDEWKVSFTSIVSFECHIFNRWGAKIATLTNPSQGWDGRYKGKFVPSGVYFYVIKAKGADGKEYNLSGDI
;
A
#
# COMPACT_ATOMS: atom_id res chain seq x y z
N SER A 1 -3.11 -63.32 13.65
CA SER A 1 -3.45 -62.34 14.69
C SER A 1 -3.63 -63.04 16.02
N THR A 2 -2.56 -63.10 16.79
CA THR A 2 -2.54 -63.44 18.19
C THR A 2 -3.07 -62.23 18.95
N GLY A 3 -4.24 -62.36 19.59
CA GLY A 3 -4.79 -61.34 20.47
C GLY A 3 -3.84 -61.07 21.62
N GLY A 4 -3.00 -60.09 21.51
CA GLY A 4 -2.24 -59.52 22.61
C GLY A 4 -3.23 -58.92 23.61
N ASN A 5 -3.00 -59.15 24.90
CA ASN A 5 -3.82 -58.58 25.98
C ASN A 5 -3.61 -57.04 25.92
N VAL A 6 -4.61 -56.29 25.44
CA VAL A 6 -4.58 -54.81 25.43
C VAL A 6 -4.69 -54.35 26.88
N THR A 7 -3.68 -53.60 27.32
CA THR A 7 -3.66 -53.01 28.67
C THR A 7 -3.90 -51.51 28.59
N TRP A 8 -4.62 -50.98 29.57
CA TRP A 8 -4.92 -49.56 29.69
C TRP A 8 -4.31 -49.01 30.97
N SER A 9 -3.60 -47.89 30.81
CA SER A 9 -3.09 -47.13 31.94
C SER A 9 -3.53 -45.68 31.80
N ARG A 10 -3.66 -44.97 32.91
CA ARG A 10 -3.95 -43.55 32.97
C ARG A 10 -2.83 -42.80 33.68
N TYR A 11 -2.69 -41.53 33.33
CA TYR A 11 -1.75 -40.63 33.99
C TYR A 11 -2.35 -39.24 34.10
N ASP A 12 -1.94 -38.51 35.12
CA ASP A 12 -2.27 -37.12 35.33
C ASP A 12 -1.05 -36.22 35.04
N ASN A 13 -1.16 -34.94 35.40
CA ASN A 13 -0.08 -33.94 35.23
C ASN A 13 1.12 -34.08 36.16
N ARG A 14 1.09 -35.07 37.08
CA ARG A 14 1.99 -35.10 38.26
C ARG A 14 3.32 -35.77 38.03
N GLY A 15 3.89 -35.67 36.94
CA GLY A 15 5.29 -35.99 36.91
C GLY A 15 5.64 -37.25 36.21
N GLY A 16 5.41 -37.16 34.97
CA GLY A 16 6.15 -37.87 33.99
C GLY A 16 6.46 -39.33 34.27
N GLY A 17 5.73 -40.22 33.65
CA GLY A 17 6.10 -41.62 33.63
C GLY A 17 5.39 -42.52 34.62
N PHE A 18 4.59 -42.03 35.53
CA PHE A 18 3.77 -42.86 36.41
C PHE A 18 2.37 -43.05 35.86
N ALA A 19 2.21 -44.11 35.06
CA ALA A 19 0.89 -44.50 34.58
C ALA A 19 0.32 -45.57 35.51
N GLU A 20 -0.91 -45.36 36.00
CA GLU A 20 -1.64 -46.32 36.80
C GLU A 20 -2.53 -47.22 35.93
N PRO A 21 -2.67 -48.53 36.20
CA PRO A 21 -3.60 -49.36 35.46
C PRO A 21 -5.04 -48.88 35.60
N VAL A 22 -5.79 -48.87 34.48
CA VAL A 22 -7.23 -48.57 34.48
C VAL A 22 -8.02 -49.81 34.82
N SER A 23 -8.85 -49.74 35.87
CA SER A 23 -9.79 -50.78 36.23
C SER A 23 -11.14 -50.59 35.51
N GLY A 24 -11.87 -51.71 35.29
CA GLY A 24 -13.22 -51.63 34.71
C GLY A 24 -13.27 -51.38 33.21
N VAL A 25 -12.21 -51.70 32.47
CA VAL A 25 -12.22 -51.71 31.02
C VAL A 25 -13.11 -52.86 30.54
N SER A 26 -14.17 -52.57 29.80
CA SER A 26 -15.02 -53.56 29.13
C SER A 26 -14.68 -53.62 27.63
N GLN A 27 -14.70 -54.82 27.07
CA GLN A 27 -14.45 -55.05 25.64
C GLN A 27 -15.65 -55.75 24.98
N SER A 28 -16.06 -55.20 23.84
CA SER A 28 -17.04 -55.82 22.97
C SER A 28 -16.54 -55.76 21.52
N GLY A 29 -16.09 -56.89 20.99
CA GLY A 29 -15.40 -56.92 19.69
C GLY A 29 -14.12 -56.10 19.70
N ASN A 30 -14.02 -55.13 18.82
CA ASN A 30 -12.88 -54.17 18.72
C ASN A 30 -13.11 -52.90 19.51
N THR A 31 -14.21 -52.76 20.24
CA THR A 31 -14.55 -51.57 21.01
C THR A 31 -14.20 -51.77 22.49
N TYR A 32 -13.45 -50.82 23.03
CA TYR A 32 -13.13 -50.76 24.45
C TYR A 32 -13.88 -49.60 25.09
N THR A 33 -14.47 -49.81 26.24
CA THR A 33 -15.21 -48.79 26.99
C THR A 33 -14.61 -48.68 28.39
N ILE A 34 -14.35 -47.45 28.82
CA ILE A 34 -13.88 -47.08 30.15
C ILE A 34 -14.81 -46.03 30.75
N ALA A 35 -14.90 -45.98 32.08
CA ALA A 35 -15.61 -44.89 32.75
C ALA A 35 -14.91 -43.55 32.47
N ALA A 36 -15.69 -42.49 32.15
CA ALA A 36 -15.16 -41.16 31.99
C ALA A 36 -14.60 -40.63 33.32
N SER A 37 -13.44 -39.98 33.28
CA SER A 37 -12.90 -39.26 34.42
C SER A 37 -13.64 -37.93 34.60
N ALA A 38 -13.83 -37.51 35.85
CA ALA A 38 -14.29 -36.14 36.15
C ALA A 38 -13.21 -35.12 35.91
N ASP A 39 -11.94 -35.52 35.92
CA ASP A 39 -10.77 -34.70 35.68
C ASP A 39 -10.17 -34.97 34.28
N ASP A 40 -9.40 -34.03 33.77
CA ASP A 40 -8.58 -34.24 32.56
C ASP A 40 -7.60 -35.39 32.82
N MET A 41 -7.46 -36.27 31.84
CA MET A 41 -6.69 -37.47 32.03
C MET A 41 -6.01 -37.95 30.76
N GLY A 42 -4.74 -38.30 30.87
CA GLY A 42 -4.01 -39.01 29.82
C GLY A 42 -4.22 -40.53 29.92
N TYR A 43 -4.31 -41.19 28.78
CA TYR A 43 -4.43 -42.63 28.67
C TYR A 43 -3.33 -43.20 27.78
N VAL A 44 -2.84 -44.35 28.16
CA VAL A 44 -1.90 -45.16 27.37
C VAL A 44 -2.55 -46.50 27.09
N ILE A 45 -2.67 -46.85 25.83
CA ILE A 45 -3.09 -48.15 25.36
C ILE A 45 -1.85 -48.88 24.88
N ASP A 46 -1.59 -50.06 25.42
CA ASP A 46 -0.49 -50.94 25.03
C ASP A 46 -1.08 -52.25 24.52
N ASP A 47 -0.86 -52.58 23.25
CA ASP A 47 -1.31 -53.82 22.61
C ASP A 47 -0.20 -54.87 22.50
N GLY A 48 0.94 -54.60 23.15
CA GLY A 48 2.12 -55.42 23.13
C GLY A 48 3.11 -55.06 22.01
N ASP A 49 2.63 -54.62 20.89
CA ASP A 49 3.45 -54.17 19.74
C ASP A 49 3.62 -52.65 19.69
N ARG A 50 2.58 -51.94 20.09
CA ARG A 50 2.51 -50.47 20.00
C ARG A 50 1.89 -49.84 21.22
N ARG A 51 2.34 -48.59 21.52
CA ARG A 51 1.74 -47.75 22.55
C ARG A 51 1.09 -46.54 21.89
N HIS A 52 -0.19 -46.36 22.20
CA HIS A 52 -0.95 -45.17 21.79
C HIS A 52 -1.24 -44.33 23.03
N CYS A 53 -0.86 -43.07 22.99
CA CYS A 53 -1.11 -42.11 24.04
C CYS A 53 -2.09 -41.05 23.55
N PHE A 54 -3.11 -40.77 24.36
CA PHE A 54 -4.04 -39.66 24.09
C PHE A 54 -4.46 -39.00 25.41
N TRP A 55 -4.87 -37.74 25.30
CA TRP A 55 -5.34 -36.98 26.44
C TRP A 55 -6.81 -36.69 26.26
N VAL A 56 -7.62 -36.91 27.30
CA VAL A 56 -9.05 -36.59 27.33
C VAL A 56 -9.25 -35.35 28.18
N VAL A 57 -9.83 -34.34 27.61
CA VAL A 57 -10.21 -33.10 28.29
C VAL A 57 -11.68 -33.22 28.71
N ASN A 58 -11.95 -32.99 29.98
CA ASN A 58 -13.30 -32.76 30.45
C ASN A 58 -13.63 -31.25 30.28
N TYR A 59 -14.28 -30.91 29.18
CA TYR A 59 -14.57 -29.52 28.85
C TYR A 59 -15.39 -28.79 29.93
N ALA A 60 -16.14 -29.50 30.78
CA ALA A 60 -16.87 -28.89 31.89
C ALA A 60 -15.95 -28.15 32.89
N ASN A 61 -14.67 -28.56 32.96
CA ASN A 61 -13.66 -27.91 33.81
C ASN A 61 -12.99 -26.72 33.12
N HIS A 62 -13.29 -26.47 31.85
CA HIS A 62 -12.65 -25.47 31.00
C HIS A 62 -13.65 -24.63 30.21
N GLN A 63 -14.84 -24.43 30.75
CA GLN A 63 -15.91 -23.70 30.03
C GLN A 63 -15.41 -22.34 29.57
N LEU A 64 -15.73 -22.01 28.32
CA LEU A 64 -15.62 -20.68 27.80
C LEU A 64 -16.78 -19.85 28.34
N GLN A 65 -16.49 -18.61 28.69
CA GLN A 65 -17.49 -17.61 29.05
C GLN A 65 -17.04 -16.29 28.41
N LEU A 66 -17.91 -15.71 27.61
CA LEU A 66 -17.71 -14.41 26.97
C LEU A 66 -18.82 -13.49 27.47
N ASP A 67 -18.49 -12.52 28.34
CA ASP A 67 -19.49 -11.68 28.99
C ASP A 67 -19.65 -10.34 28.27
N GLU A 68 -18.54 -9.70 27.86
CA GLU A 68 -18.56 -8.36 27.25
C GLU A 68 -17.31 -8.14 26.38
N LEU A 69 -17.51 -7.36 25.30
CA LEU A 69 -16.46 -6.87 24.43
C LEU A 69 -16.66 -5.35 24.24
N THR A 70 -15.68 -4.54 24.63
CA THR A 70 -15.77 -3.08 24.49
C THR A 70 -14.51 -2.49 23.86
N VAL A 71 -14.66 -1.37 23.16
CA VAL A 71 -13.52 -0.60 22.67
C VAL A 71 -12.96 0.23 23.83
N SER A 72 -11.64 0.17 24.00
CA SER A 72 -10.93 0.89 25.05
C SER A 72 -10.52 2.29 24.59
N ASP A 73 -10.46 3.23 25.53
CA ASP A 73 -9.91 4.57 25.32
C ASP A 73 -8.39 4.58 25.01
N GLU A 74 -7.72 3.45 25.16
CA GLU A 74 -6.32 3.27 24.77
C GLU A 74 -6.12 3.12 23.25
N SER A 75 -7.21 3.13 22.48
CA SER A 75 -7.17 3.09 21.02
C SER A 75 -6.54 4.37 20.45
N ASP A 76 -5.71 4.19 19.42
CA ASP A 76 -5.04 5.29 18.70
C ASP A 76 -5.26 5.19 17.18
N CYS A 77 -4.57 6.04 16.41
CA CYS A 77 -4.70 6.07 14.94
C CYS A 77 -4.15 4.83 14.23
N SER A 78 -3.33 4.04 14.90
CA SER A 78 -2.66 2.87 14.31
C SER A 78 -3.28 1.56 14.78
N ARG A 79 -3.87 1.54 15.99
CA ARG A 79 -4.42 0.34 16.60
C ARG A 79 -5.69 0.62 17.38
N THR A 80 -6.58 -0.35 17.39
CA THR A 80 -7.74 -0.40 18.27
C THR A 80 -7.45 -1.31 19.45
N ALA A 81 -7.64 -0.80 20.66
CA ALA A 81 -7.57 -1.57 21.90
C ALA A 81 -8.99 -2.03 22.28
N LEU A 82 -9.11 -3.29 22.62
CA LEU A 82 -10.37 -3.92 23.04
C LEU A 82 -10.23 -4.51 24.42
N ASN A 83 -11.25 -4.32 25.26
CA ASN A 83 -11.40 -4.98 26.56
C ASN A 83 -12.35 -6.15 26.43
N VAL A 84 -11.94 -7.31 26.93
CA VAL A 84 -12.74 -8.52 26.95
C VAL A 84 -13.00 -8.91 28.41
N LEU A 85 -14.25 -8.99 28.79
CA LEU A 85 -14.68 -9.58 30.04
C LEU A 85 -15.12 -11.02 29.77
N GLY A 86 -14.49 -11.98 30.43
CA GLY A 86 -14.78 -13.39 30.21
C GLY A 86 -13.71 -14.30 30.77
N GLN A 87 -13.93 -15.59 30.59
CA GLN A 87 -13.03 -16.66 31.01
C GLN A 87 -12.79 -17.65 29.85
N GLY A 88 -11.58 -18.13 29.73
CA GLY A 88 -11.21 -19.06 28.65
C GLY A 88 -9.70 -19.17 28.51
N ALA A 89 -9.02 -19.54 29.61
CA ALA A 89 -7.59 -19.84 29.57
C ALA A 89 -7.26 -20.97 28.57
N PRO A 90 -6.04 -21.07 28.05
CA PRO A 90 -5.63 -22.19 27.24
C PRO A 90 -5.87 -23.52 27.97
N ILE A 91 -6.26 -24.56 27.24
CA ILE A 91 -6.40 -25.90 27.79
C ILE A 91 -5.03 -26.58 27.76
N THR A 92 -4.51 -26.97 28.92
CA THR A 92 -3.23 -27.67 28.99
C THR A 92 -3.43 -29.16 28.99
N TYR A 93 -2.77 -29.87 28.09
CA TYR A 93 -2.65 -31.33 28.17
C TYR A 93 -1.21 -31.71 28.51
N TYR A 94 -1.07 -32.89 29.06
CA TYR A 94 0.25 -33.39 29.45
C TYR A 94 0.61 -34.63 28.62
N THR A 95 1.86 -34.67 28.15
CA THR A 95 2.41 -35.86 27.53
C THR A 95 2.68 -36.91 28.62
N VAL A 96 2.83 -38.19 28.25
CA VAL A 96 3.17 -39.27 29.18
C VAL A 96 4.46 -38.99 29.97
N ASN A 97 5.34 -38.15 29.48
CA ASN A 97 6.57 -37.73 30.14
C ASN A 97 6.40 -36.47 31.02
N GLY A 98 5.17 -36.02 31.27
CA GLY A 98 4.87 -34.90 32.13
C GLY A 98 5.10 -33.51 31.52
N ARG A 99 5.39 -33.42 30.22
CA ARG A 99 5.51 -32.14 29.55
C ARG A 99 4.11 -31.55 29.29
N GLY A 100 3.84 -30.36 29.84
CA GLY A 100 2.64 -29.60 29.55
C GLY A 100 2.70 -28.98 28.16
N VAL A 101 1.60 -29.03 27.43
CA VAL A 101 1.40 -28.42 26.11
C VAL A 101 0.06 -27.73 26.11
N GLU A 102 0.05 -26.46 25.70
CA GLU A 102 -1.17 -25.68 25.59
C GLU A 102 -1.89 -25.94 24.26
N LEU A 103 -3.20 -26.16 24.35
CA LEU A 103 -4.11 -26.24 23.21
C LEU A 103 -4.76 -24.86 23.00
N SER A 104 -4.59 -24.33 21.82
CA SER A 104 -5.31 -23.12 21.41
C SER A 104 -6.82 -23.36 21.39
N ARG A 105 -7.58 -22.42 21.92
CA ARG A 105 -9.04 -22.41 21.80
C ARG A 105 -9.51 -21.95 20.44
N GLU A 106 -8.65 -21.26 19.67
CA GLU A 106 -8.96 -20.71 18.34
C GLU A 106 -10.21 -19.84 18.37
N LEU A 107 -10.24 -18.86 19.31
CA LEU A 107 -11.26 -17.83 19.30
C LEU A 107 -11.07 -16.96 18.06
N LYS A 108 -12.16 -16.51 17.46
CA LYS A 108 -12.15 -15.66 16.28
C LYS A 108 -12.62 -14.27 16.65
N LEU A 109 -11.84 -13.27 16.31
CA LEU A 109 -12.19 -11.86 16.41
C LEU A 109 -12.43 -11.35 14.98
N ASP A 110 -13.69 -11.14 14.65
CA ASP A 110 -14.14 -10.69 13.34
C ASP A 110 -14.47 -9.20 13.36
N TYR A 111 -14.04 -8.48 12.33
CA TYR A 111 -14.34 -7.07 12.10
C TYR A 111 -14.16 -6.71 10.63
N ARG A 112 -14.56 -5.49 10.23
CA ARG A 112 -14.40 -4.98 8.88
C ARG A 112 -13.34 -3.89 8.84
N THR A 113 -12.67 -3.79 7.71
CA THR A 113 -11.76 -2.70 7.37
C THR A 113 -11.83 -2.42 5.87
N LEU A 114 -11.07 -1.44 5.38
CA LEU A 114 -10.95 -1.18 3.95
C LEU A 114 -9.66 -1.79 3.41
N VAL A 115 -9.74 -2.32 2.20
CA VAL A 115 -8.60 -2.73 1.38
C VAL A 115 -8.71 -2.03 0.04
N TYR A 116 -7.61 -1.46 -0.44
CA TYR A 116 -7.59 -0.83 -1.74
C TYR A 116 -7.54 -1.87 -2.86
N ASP A 117 -8.49 -1.78 -3.79
CA ASP A 117 -8.53 -2.63 -4.99
C ASP A 117 -7.94 -1.87 -6.18
N GLU A 118 -6.77 -2.29 -6.64
CA GLU A 118 -6.07 -1.68 -7.78
C GLU A 118 -6.88 -1.77 -9.08
N GLY A 119 -7.69 -2.83 -9.25
CA GLY A 119 -8.48 -3.04 -10.46
C GLY A 119 -9.60 -2.03 -10.63
N SER A 120 -10.28 -1.67 -9.55
CA SER A 120 -11.33 -0.63 -9.54
C SER A 120 -10.82 0.75 -9.16
N SER A 121 -9.60 0.84 -8.63
CA SER A 121 -9.02 2.06 -8.03
C SER A 121 -9.88 2.65 -6.91
N LEU A 122 -10.47 1.79 -6.08
CA LEU A 122 -11.36 2.17 -4.98
C LEU A 122 -11.02 1.40 -3.72
N TRP A 123 -11.35 1.98 -2.56
CA TRP A 123 -11.38 1.29 -1.29
C TRP A 123 -12.64 0.41 -1.21
N GLN A 124 -12.46 -0.85 -0.81
CA GLN A 124 -13.54 -1.83 -0.66
C GLN A 124 -13.55 -2.37 0.78
N GLU A 125 -14.75 -2.56 1.33
CA GLU A 125 -14.90 -3.22 2.61
C GLU A 125 -14.45 -4.68 2.52
N SER A 126 -13.67 -5.10 3.51
CA SER A 126 -13.17 -6.47 3.65
C SER A 126 -13.33 -6.93 5.09
N SER A 127 -13.80 -8.15 5.26
CA SER A 127 -13.84 -8.80 6.57
C SER A 127 -12.45 -9.30 6.96
N LYS A 128 -12.05 -9.04 8.20
CA LYS A 128 -10.82 -9.53 8.81
C LYS A 128 -11.16 -10.42 10.00
N THR A 129 -10.45 -11.53 10.12
CA THR A 129 -10.57 -12.48 11.23
C THR A 129 -9.20 -12.69 11.86
N ASP A 130 -9.06 -12.35 13.13
CA ASP A 130 -7.87 -12.64 13.91
C ASP A 130 -8.14 -13.84 14.83
N VAL A 131 -7.23 -14.83 14.82
CA VAL A 131 -7.38 -16.05 15.63
C VAL A 131 -6.57 -15.92 16.91
N LEU A 132 -7.26 -16.06 18.05
CA LEU A 132 -6.69 -15.92 19.38
C LEU A 132 -6.58 -17.28 20.07
N PRO A 133 -5.47 -17.59 20.78
CA PRO A 133 -5.29 -18.87 21.44
C PRO A 133 -6.16 -19.03 22.70
N SER A 134 -6.57 -17.92 23.31
CA SER A 134 -7.35 -17.90 24.57
C SER A 134 -7.97 -16.54 24.80
N VAL A 135 -8.89 -16.43 25.76
CA VAL A 135 -9.40 -15.14 26.23
C VAL A 135 -8.27 -14.38 26.94
N LYS A 136 -8.08 -13.13 26.53
CA LYS A 136 -7.19 -12.16 27.18
C LYS A 136 -8.01 -10.92 27.51
N GLY A 137 -7.80 -10.33 28.67
CA GLY A 137 -8.54 -9.14 29.12
C GLY A 137 -8.35 -7.93 28.21
N HIS A 138 -7.21 -7.87 27.48
CA HIS A 138 -6.91 -6.78 26.53
C HIS A 138 -6.41 -7.38 25.24
N LEU A 139 -6.93 -6.86 24.12
CA LEU A 139 -6.56 -7.20 22.75
C LEU A 139 -6.20 -5.93 21.98
N TYR A 140 -5.33 -6.08 21.01
CA TYR A 140 -4.98 -4.98 20.09
C TYR A 140 -5.07 -5.50 18.66
N VAL A 141 -5.72 -4.74 17.79
CA VAL A 141 -5.80 -4.98 16.35
C VAL A 141 -5.40 -3.71 15.62
N ASP A 142 -5.05 -3.82 14.35
CA ASP A 142 -4.84 -2.64 13.51
C ASP A 142 -6.13 -1.80 13.48
N ALA A 143 -5.99 -0.48 13.53
CA ALA A 143 -7.15 0.42 13.51
C ALA A 143 -7.91 0.26 12.17
N PRO A 144 -9.23 -0.04 12.22
CA PRO A 144 -10.04 -0.19 11.02
C PRO A 144 -10.15 1.12 10.24
N LEU A 145 -10.11 1.02 8.91
CA LEU A 145 -10.27 2.16 8.01
C LEU A 145 -11.73 2.48 7.67
N CYS A 146 -12.68 1.69 8.17
CA CYS A 146 -14.13 1.97 8.10
C CYS A 146 -14.78 1.74 9.46
N SER A 147 -15.97 2.29 9.64
CA SER A 147 -16.75 2.05 10.86
C SER A 147 -17.14 0.57 10.95
N THR A 148 -16.89 -0.05 12.09
CA THR A 148 -17.13 -1.48 12.32
C THR A 148 -17.45 -1.75 13.78
N ASP A 149 -18.13 -2.85 14.02
CA ASP A 149 -18.21 -3.55 15.28
C ASP A 149 -17.19 -4.70 15.30
N PHE A 150 -16.88 -5.19 16.49
CA PHE A 150 -16.03 -6.34 16.70
C PHE A 150 -16.85 -7.48 17.27
N THR A 151 -16.69 -8.67 16.71
CA THR A 151 -17.35 -9.88 17.22
C THR A 151 -16.28 -10.89 17.64
N LEU A 152 -16.25 -11.22 18.94
CA LEU A 152 -15.42 -12.29 19.47
C LEU A 152 -16.26 -13.55 19.62
N SER A 153 -15.88 -14.62 18.96
CA SER A 153 -16.60 -15.89 18.94
C SER A 153 -15.67 -17.07 19.21
N GLY A 154 -16.25 -18.16 19.59
CA GLY A 154 -15.53 -19.43 19.79
C GLY A 154 -16.13 -20.24 20.94
N ASP A 155 -15.41 -21.23 21.49
CA ASP A 155 -14.13 -21.71 20.96
C ASP A 155 -14.34 -22.82 19.93
N ARG A 156 -13.27 -23.31 19.29
CA ARG A 156 -13.36 -24.39 18.29
C ARG A 156 -14.05 -25.65 18.79
N PHE A 157 -14.01 -25.90 20.10
CA PHE A 157 -14.65 -27.08 20.69
C PHE A 157 -16.16 -26.89 20.76
N LEU A 158 -16.62 -25.73 21.23
CA LEU A 158 -18.04 -25.37 21.25
C LEU A 158 -18.61 -25.26 19.84
N GLU A 159 -17.87 -24.67 18.90
CA GLU A 159 -18.25 -24.61 17.49
C GLU A 159 -18.46 -26.01 16.90
N ALA A 160 -17.54 -26.95 17.17
CA ALA A 160 -17.64 -28.33 16.70
C ALA A 160 -18.89 -29.08 17.26
N TRP A 161 -19.44 -28.60 18.38
CA TRP A 161 -20.65 -29.16 19.00
C TRP A 161 -21.91 -28.34 18.66
N GLY A 162 -21.78 -27.30 17.82
CA GLY A 162 -22.90 -26.42 17.47
C GLY A 162 -23.38 -25.52 18.62
N ARG A 163 -22.48 -25.17 19.54
CA ARG A 163 -22.74 -24.38 20.75
C ARG A 163 -21.82 -23.16 20.88
N GLY A 164 -21.36 -22.61 19.75
CA GLY A 164 -20.49 -21.47 19.78
C GLY A 164 -21.09 -20.28 20.53
N GLU A 165 -20.30 -19.63 21.38
CA GLU A 165 -20.63 -18.39 22.08
C GLU A 165 -20.04 -17.19 21.31
N HIS A 166 -20.64 -16.02 21.45
CA HIS A 166 -20.12 -14.79 20.87
C HIS A 166 -20.55 -13.58 21.69
N VAL A 167 -19.71 -12.56 21.67
CA VAL A 167 -19.99 -11.23 22.17
C VAL A 167 -19.62 -10.20 21.11
N GLN A 168 -20.32 -9.08 21.08
CA GLN A 168 -20.16 -8.02 20.08
C GLN A 168 -20.00 -6.69 20.77
N SER A 169 -19.12 -5.85 20.24
CA SER A 169 -18.95 -4.48 20.70
C SER A 169 -20.00 -3.54 20.10
N GLU A 170 -20.12 -2.35 20.66
CA GLU A 170 -20.71 -1.22 19.97
C GLU A 170 -19.91 -0.90 18.68
N VAL A 171 -20.57 -0.21 17.74
CA VAL A 171 -19.91 0.21 16.50
C VAL A 171 -18.87 1.28 16.81
N LEU A 172 -17.61 1.01 16.44
CA LEU A 172 -16.55 1.98 16.44
C LEU A 172 -16.62 2.81 15.14
N ALA A 173 -16.73 4.13 15.26
CA ALA A 173 -16.56 5.01 14.10
C ALA A 173 -15.09 5.00 13.63
N ALA A 174 -14.88 5.01 12.30
CA ALA A 174 -13.54 5.05 11.74
C ALA A 174 -12.83 6.36 12.13
N ARG A 175 -11.65 6.26 12.73
CA ARG A 175 -10.75 7.39 13.05
C ARG A 175 -9.46 7.34 12.24
N ALA A 176 -8.98 6.13 11.96
CA ALA A 176 -7.81 5.92 11.14
C ALA A 176 -8.07 6.36 9.70
N VAL A 177 -7.09 7.04 9.12
CA VAL A 177 -7.14 7.51 7.73
C VAL A 177 -5.97 6.94 6.93
N SER A 178 -6.20 6.75 5.66
CA SER A 178 -5.19 6.31 4.70
C SER A 178 -5.49 6.89 3.32
N ALA A 179 -4.52 6.86 2.42
CA ALA A 179 -4.73 7.20 1.02
C ALA A 179 -3.78 6.39 0.13
N VAL A 180 -4.22 6.10 -1.08
CA VAL A 180 -3.36 5.61 -2.15
C VAL A 180 -3.11 6.76 -3.11
N THR A 181 -1.85 6.99 -3.47
CA THR A 181 -1.45 8.10 -4.33
C THR A 181 -0.71 7.61 -5.56
N SER A 182 -0.80 8.39 -6.64
CA SER A 182 -0.04 8.17 -7.86
C SER A 182 0.34 9.51 -8.51
N ALA A 183 1.40 9.50 -9.31
CA ALA A 183 1.82 10.62 -10.12
C ALA A 183 2.16 10.15 -11.53
N THR A 184 1.63 10.83 -12.54
CA THR A 184 1.85 10.52 -13.95
C THR A 184 2.30 11.77 -14.68
N GLN A 185 3.43 11.67 -15.37
CA GLN A 185 3.97 12.75 -16.18
C GLN A 185 3.48 12.61 -17.62
N GLU A 186 3.07 13.73 -18.23
CA GLU A 186 2.83 13.81 -19.67
C GLU A 186 4.15 13.67 -20.42
N GLU A 187 4.18 12.81 -21.43
CA GLU A 187 5.35 12.68 -22.29
C GLU A 187 5.38 13.77 -23.37
N HIS A 188 6.55 14.36 -23.55
CA HIS A 188 6.83 15.21 -24.71
C HIS A 188 7.45 14.35 -25.82
N ASP A 189 6.83 14.33 -26.96
CA ASP A 189 7.32 13.63 -28.16
C ASP A 189 7.97 14.64 -29.14
N ALA A 190 9.12 15.17 -28.75
CA ALA A 190 9.92 16.08 -29.57
C ALA A 190 11.30 15.49 -29.82
N ASP A 191 11.60 15.17 -31.08
CA ASP A 191 12.86 14.55 -31.52
C ASP A 191 14.10 15.43 -31.31
N ASN A 192 13.88 16.73 -31.14
CA ASN A 192 14.91 17.76 -30.94
C ASN A 192 15.03 18.25 -29.48
N GLU A 193 14.27 17.65 -28.55
CA GLU A 193 14.35 17.92 -27.13
C GLU A 193 15.33 16.97 -26.43
N SER A 194 16.32 17.53 -25.74
CA SER A 194 17.19 16.76 -24.86
C SER A 194 16.60 16.72 -23.45
N LYS A 195 16.22 15.54 -22.99
CA LYS A 195 15.68 15.33 -21.64
C LYS A 195 16.83 14.94 -20.71
N PRO A 196 17.12 15.70 -19.64
CA PRO A 196 18.05 15.27 -18.61
C PRO A 196 17.56 13.98 -17.92
N GLU A 197 18.45 13.08 -17.57
CA GLU A 197 18.11 11.92 -16.74
C GLU A 197 17.84 12.38 -15.31
N THR A 198 16.67 12.07 -14.78
CA THR A 198 16.24 12.52 -13.44
C THR A 198 16.05 11.40 -12.44
N GLY A 199 16.15 10.14 -12.87
CA GLY A 199 15.88 8.99 -12.00
C GLY A 199 14.41 8.90 -11.50
N GLY A 200 13.52 9.79 -11.98
CA GLY A 200 12.12 9.89 -11.58
C GLY A 200 11.37 10.87 -12.47
N LEU A 201 10.45 11.65 -11.88
CA LEU A 201 9.68 12.67 -12.61
C LEU A 201 10.52 13.92 -12.91
N GLY A 202 10.14 14.64 -13.96
CA GLY A 202 10.81 15.90 -14.36
C GLY A 202 11.51 15.79 -15.71
N GLY A 203 12.72 16.35 -15.80
CA GLY A 203 13.54 16.40 -17.02
C GLY A 203 13.58 17.78 -17.61
N SER A 204 12.92 17.97 -18.76
CA SER A 204 12.84 19.24 -19.48
C SER A 204 11.52 19.99 -19.15
N ALA A 205 11.61 21.29 -18.92
CA ALA A 205 10.43 22.15 -18.73
C ALA A 205 9.88 22.68 -20.08
N PRO A 206 8.55 22.94 -20.14
CA PRO A 206 7.53 22.71 -19.11
C PRO A 206 7.24 21.23 -18.92
N CYS A 207 7.18 20.76 -17.66
CA CYS A 207 6.86 19.38 -17.32
C CYS A 207 5.49 19.34 -16.64
N VAL A 208 4.54 18.63 -17.21
CA VAL A 208 3.17 18.48 -16.68
C VAL A 208 3.06 17.17 -15.95
N VAL A 209 2.69 17.22 -14.66
CA VAL A 209 2.47 16.06 -13.84
C VAL A 209 1.06 16.10 -13.25
N THR A 210 0.34 14.98 -13.39
CA THR A 210 -0.96 14.78 -12.75
C THR A 210 -0.77 13.89 -11.53
N PHE A 211 -1.10 14.42 -10.36
CA PHE A 211 -1.12 13.74 -9.07
C PHE A 211 -2.54 13.31 -8.76
N LYS A 212 -2.72 12.08 -8.31
CA LYS A 212 -4.02 11.54 -7.88
C LYS A 212 -3.89 10.93 -6.50
N ALA A 213 -4.89 11.17 -5.66
CA ALA A 213 -5.05 10.55 -4.35
C ALA A 213 -6.44 9.93 -4.25
N VAL A 214 -6.51 8.78 -3.61
CA VAL A 214 -7.76 8.11 -3.24
C VAL A 214 -7.72 7.91 -1.73
N PRO A 215 -8.21 8.89 -0.94
CA PRO A 215 -8.26 8.77 0.51
C PRO A 215 -9.41 7.89 0.96
N THR A 216 -9.34 7.39 2.20
CA THR A 216 -10.45 6.72 2.87
C THR A 216 -11.51 7.73 3.29
N ASP A 217 -12.77 7.28 3.50
CA ASP A 217 -13.91 8.16 3.80
C ASP A 217 -13.74 8.95 5.11
N ALA A 218 -13.01 8.42 6.08
CA ALA A 218 -12.72 9.11 7.34
C ALA A 218 -11.78 10.31 7.19
N ALA A 219 -11.12 10.46 6.03
CA ALA A 219 -10.24 11.58 5.74
C ALA A 219 -11.08 12.82 5.34
N VAL A 220 -11.20 13.78 6.24
CA VAL A 220 -11.93 15.06 6.06
C VAL A 220 -10.99 16.16 5.58
N PHE A 221 -9.84 16.28 6.20
CA PHE A 221 -8.77 17.16 5.74
C PHE A 221 -7.93 16.49 4.67
N ARG A 222 -7.65 17.21 3.55
CA ARG A 222 -6.96 16.63 2.38
C ARG A 222 -6.16 17.70 1.66
N GLU A 223 -4.87 17.48 1.43
CA GLU A 223 -4.06 18.40 0.61
C GLU A 223 -2.83 17.75 0.00
N TRP A 224 -2.44 18.25 -1.18
CA TRP A 224 -1.11 18.10 -1.73
C TRP A 224 -0.21 19.23 -1.21
N GLN A 225 0.96 18.88 -0.71
CA GLN A 225 1.98 19.80 -0.21
C GLN A 225 3.17 19.81 -1.16
N PHE A 226 3.64 21.02 -1.52
CA PHE A 226 4.81 21.24 -2.35
C PHE A 226 5.89 21.94 -1.54
N SER A 227 7.13 21.42 -1.61
CA SER A 227 8.28 21.97 -0.90
C SER A 227 9.54 21.91 -1.77
N SER A 228 10.47 22.83 -1.54
CA SER A 228 11.84 22.76 -2.07
C SER A 228 12.76 21.90 -1.19
N MET A 229 12.27 21.41 -0.04
CA MET A 229 13.00 20.56 0.90
C MET A 229 12.27 19.24 1.10
N GLU A 230 12.99 18.14 1.04
CA GLU A 230 12.44 16.79 1.24
C GLU A 230 11.84 16.59 2.64
N THR A 231 12.30 17.32 3.62
CA THR A 231 11.79 17.32 5.00
C THR A 231 10.44 18.02 5.16
N PHE A 232 10.01 18.83 4.16
CA PHE A 232 8.82 19.66 4.22
C PHE A 232 8.78 20.66 5.39
N ASP A 233 9.93 21.10 5.87
CA ASP A 233 10.01 22.14 6.92
C ASP A 233 9.46 23.48 6.42
N ASP A 234 9.48 23.71 5.10
CA ASP A 234 8.87 24.86 4.43
C ASP A 234 7.95 24.40 3.30
N VAL A 235 6.65 24.36 3.56
CA VAL A 235 5.62 24.02 2.57
C VAL A 235 5.22 25.30 1.84
N GLN A 236 5.63 25.41 0.58
CA GLN A 236 5.46 26.59 -0.25
C GLN A 236 4.05 26.70 -0.85
N ASN A 237 3.47 25.57 -1.27
CA ASN A 237 2.13 25.51 -1.84
C ASN A 237 1.32 24.37 -1.25
N ARG A 238 -0.01 24.58 -1.13
CA ARG A 238 -0.98 23.60 -0.63
C ARG A 238 -2.19 23.59 -1.56
N PHE A 239 -2.63 22.41 -1.98
CA PHE A 239 -3.76 22.24 -2.90
C PHE A 239 -4.75 21.24 -2.31
N GLN A 240 -5.98 21.69 -2.03
CA GLN A 240 -7.03 20.91 -1.37
C GLN A 240 -7.92 20.19 -2.40
N GLN A 241 -7.32 19.32 -3.19
CA GLN A 241 -8.03 18.51 -4.19
C GLN A 241 -7.36 17.14 -4.31
N ASP A 242 -8.13 16.10 -4.61
CA ASP A 242 -7.61 14.74 -4.69
C ASP A 242 -6.91 14.49 -6.04
N GLU A 243 -7.30 15.20 -7.10
CA GLU A 243 -6.63 15.17 -8.40
C GLU A 243 -6.10 16.55 -8.75
N LEU A 244 -4.81 16.66 -9.00
CA LEU A 244 -4.10 17.89 -9.29
C LEU A 244 -3.19 17.73 -10.50
N THR A 245 -3.42 18.51 -11.56
CA THR A 245 -2.47 18.64 -12.65
C THR A 245 -1.65 19.92 -12.45
N TYR A 246 -0.34 19.81 -12.42
CA TYR A 246 0.57 20.93 -12.20
C TYR A 246 1.69 20.96 -13.23
N THR A 247 2.02 22.19 -13.69
CA THR A 247 3.10 22.42 -14.65
C THR A 247 4.33 22.97 -13.95
N PHE A 248 5.42 22.20 -14.01
CA PHE A 248 6.74 22.62 -13.51
C PHE A 248 7.49 23.35 -14.62
N ASP A 249 7.62 24.65 -14.48
CA ASP A 249 8.22 25.56 -15.44
C ASP A 249 9.52 26.22 -14.97
N LYS A 250 10.00 25.85 -13.78
CA LYS A 250 11.23 26.39 -13.17
C LYS A 250 12.24 25.30 -12.93
N GLU A 251 13.52 25.62 -13.17
CA GLU A 251 14.66 24.79 -12.80
C GLU A 251 14.71 24.53 -11.31
N GLY A 252 15.11 23.31 -10.95
CA GLY A 252 15.30 22.87 -9.57
C GLY A 252 14.53 21.61 -9.23
N THR A 253 14.56 21.25 -7.96
CA THR A 253 13.86 20.09 -7.44
C THR A 253 12.69 20.52 -6.57
N THR A 254 11.53 19.93 -6.82
CA THR A 254 10.31 20.11 -6.03
C THR A 254 9.90 18.76 -5.46
N TYR A 255 9.64 18.73 -4.16
CA TYR A 255 9.10 17.56 -3.46
C TYR A 255 7.60 17.74 -3.26
N VAL A 256 6.84 16.68 -3.57
CA VAL A 256 5.37 16.70 -3.49
C VAL A 256 4.92 15.50 -2.69
N ARG A 257 4.02 15.71 -1.71
CA ARG A 257 3.38 14.65 -0.95
C ARG A 257 1.90 14.94 -0.73
N TYR A 258 1.13 13.91 -0.50
CA TYR A 258 -0.26 14.02 -0.09
C TYR A 258 -0.37 13.85 1.43
N VAL A 259 -1.20 14.66 2.06
CA VAL A 259 -1.51 14.56 3.49
C VAL A 259 -3.01 14.58 3.64
N CYS A 260 -3.54 13.65 4.45
CA CYS A 260 -4.94 13.70 4.85
C CYS A 260 -5.08 13.42 6.35
N GLY A 261 -6.19 13.86 6.92
CA GLY A 261 -6.49 13.72 8.35
C GLY A 261 -7.98 13.56 8.60
N ASN A 262 -8.32 13.01 9.76
CA ASN A 262 -9.70 12.85 10.21
C ASN A 262 -10.29 14.18 10.72
N ASP A 263 -11.54 14.15 11.15
CA ASP A 263 -12.33 15.34 11.54
C ASP A 263 -11.83 16.03 12.84
N ASP A 264 -11.33 15.26 13.81
CA ASP A 264 -10.77 15.81 15.06
C ASP A 264 -9.31 16.27 14.93
N GLY A 265 -8.66 15.95 13.81
CA GLY A 265 -7.27 16.32 13.55
C GLY A 265 -6.24 15.57 14.39
N GLU A 266 -6.60 14.45 14.99
CA GLU A 266 -5.66 13.61 15.76
C GLU A 266 -4.99 12.55 14.88
N CYS A 267 -5.69 12.04 13.86
CA CYS A 267 -5.18 11.01 12.96
C CYS A 267 -4.83 11.57 11.58
N PHE A 268 -3.56 11.41 11.20
CA PHE A 268 -3.05 11.84 9.91
C PHE A 268 -2.39 10.68 9.15
N TYR A 269 -2.52 10.75 7.83
CA TYR A 269 -1.74 9.97 6.89
C TYR A 269 -0.84 10.91 6.09
N ILE A 270 0.42 10.56 5.97
CA ILE A 270 1.41 11.25 5.13
C ILE A 270 1.87 10.25 4.08
N GLY A 271 1.58 10.54 2.82
CA GLY A 271 1.93 9.69 1.68
C GLY A 271 3.40 9.77 1.30
N ASP A 272 3.78 8.92 0.35
CA ASP A 272 5.13 8.92 -0.22
C ASP A 272 5.46 10.25 -0.91
N VAL A 273 6.75 10.56 -0.94
CA VAL A 273 7.25 11.79 -1.54
C VAL A 273 7.58 11.56 -3.01
N TYR A 274 6.96 12.36 -3.87
CA TYR A 274 7.32 12.45 -5.28
C TYR A 274 8.37 13.53 -5.48
N THR A 275 9.47 13.18 -6.17
CA THR A 275 10.54 14.11 -6.49
C THR A 275 10.47 14.49 -7.95
N ILE A 276 10.32 15.78 -8.23
CA ILE A 276 10.26 16.35 -9.58
C ILE A 276 11.48 17.23 -9.78
N SER A 277 12.36 16.86 -10.72
CA SER A 277 13.62 17.57 -10.98
C SER A 277 13.63 18.14 -12.39
N ILE A 278 13.72 19.46 -12.51
CA ILE A 278 13.79 20.19 -13.77
C ILE A 278 15.22 20.65 -14.01
N GLY A 279 15.77 20.25 -15.15
CA GLY A 279 17.12 20.63 -15.54
C GLY A 279 17.25 22.04 -16.10
N ALA A 280 18.49 22.56 -16.07
CA ALA A 280 18.85 23.87 -16.64
C ALA A 280 18.53 23.94 -18.13
N SER A 281 18.25 25.16 -18.61
CA SER A 281 17.90 25.38 -20.01
C SER A 281 19.11 25.29 -20.93
N LYS A 282 18.87 24.83 -22.17
CA LYS A 282 19.82 24.81 -23.25
C LYS A 282 19.10 25.10 -24.58
N LEU A 283 19.71 25.88 -25.45
CA LEU A 283 19.20 26.15 -26.79
C LEU A 283 20.37 26.21 -27.76
N VAL A 284 20.34 25.39 -28.81
CA VAL A 284 21.37 25.30 -29.84
C VAL A 284 20.72 25.36 -31.21
N CYS A 285 21.22 26.21 -32.07
CA CYS A 285 20.74 26.39 -33.45
C CYS A 285 21.68 25.69 -34.43
N PRO A 286 21.17 24.84 -35.34
CA PRO A 286 21.99 24.35 -36.45
C PRO A 286 22.29 25.46 -37.46
N ASN A 287 23.39 25.33 -38.18
CA ASN A 287 23.85 26.33 -39.17
C ASN A 287 23.56 25.91 -40.62
N ALA A 288 22.90 24.80 -40.86
CA ALA A 288 22.52 24.33 -42.20
C ALA A 288 21.44 23.25 -42.11
N PHE A 289 20.68 23.08 -43.19
CA PHE A 289 19.74 21.98 -43.41
C PHE A 289 19.52 21.70 -44.89
N SER A 290 18.94 20.58 -45.28
CA SER A 290 18.81 20.14 -46.67
C SER A 290 17.40 19.64 -47.00
N PRO A 291 16.38 20.53 -47.07
CA PRO A 291 14.98 20.12 -47.15
C PRO A 291 14.58 19.51 -48.49
N ALA A 292 15.32 19.74 -49.57
CA ALA A 292 14.90 19.37 -50.90
C ALA A 292 15.20 17.94 -51.33
N ASN A 293 15.99 17.19 -50.53
CA ASN A 293 16.32 15.81 -50.81
C ASN A 293 15.33 14.79 -50.13
N GLU A 294 14.55 15.24 -49.16
CA GLU A 294 13.50 14.48 -48.47
C GLU A 294 13.98 13.08 -48.05
N ASP A 295 15.24 12.97 -47.52
CA ASP A 295 15.85 11.69 -47.14
C ASP A 295 15.63 11.38 -45.62
N GLY A 296 14.94 12.23 -44.90
CA GLY A 296 14.68 12.11 -43.47
C GLY A 296 15.82 12.63 -42.59
N VAL A 297 16.87 13.24 -43.20
CA VAL A 297 18.03 13.76 -42.46
C VAL A 297 18.18 15.25 -42.71
N ASN A 298 18.02 16.07 -41.66
CA ASN A 298 18.08 17.54 -41.74
C ASN A 298 17.13 18.15 -42.76
N ASP A 299 15.96 17.52 -42.97
CA ASP A 299 14.93 18.04 -43.88
C ASP A 299 14.23 19.28 -43.31
N GLU A 300 14.33 19.46 -42.01
CA GLU A 300 13.84 20.67 -41.31
C GLU A 300 14.96 21.36 -40.53
N TRP A 301 14.94 22.66 -40.54
CA TRP A 301 15.77 23.44 -39.61
C TRP A 301 15.06 23.49 -38.26
N LYS A 302 15.62 22.76 -37.29
CA LYS A 302 15.12 22.63 -35.91
C LYS A 302 16.20 23.02 -34.93
N VAL A 303 15.86 23.78 -33.90
CA VAL A 303 16.76 24.01 -32.76
C VAL A 303 16.85 22.76 -31.92
N SER A 304 17.96 22.50 -31.23
CA SER A 304 18.02 21.53 -30.14
C SER A 304 17.84 22.26 -28.83
N PHE A 305 16.96 21.74 -27.97
CA PHE A 305 16.60 22.46 -26.74
C PHE A 305 16.43 21.56 -25.52
N THR A 306 16.46 22.19 -24.35
CA THR A 306 16.14 21.63 -23.05
C THR A 306 15.52 22.74 -22.22
N SER A 307 14.43 22.46 -21.50
CA SER A 307 13.81 23.40 -20.52
C SER A 307 13.59 24.81 -21.04
N ILE A 308 13.02 24.93 -22.23
CA ILE A 308 12.64 26.21 -22.83
C ILE A 308 11.15 26.46 -22.59
N VAL A 309 10.83 27.48 -21.80
CA VAL A 309 9.45 27.77 -21.36
C VAL A 309 8.76 28.87 -22.21
N SER A 310 9.54 29.61 -22.99
CA SER A 310 9.01 30.60 -23.95
C SER A 310 9.92 30.63 -25.16
N PHE A 311 9.35 30.64 -26.36
CA PHE A 311 10.11 30.60 -27.61
C PHE A 311 9.39 31.35 -28.74
N GLU A 312 10.14 32.20 -29.43
CA GLU A 312 9.72 32.84 -30.68
C GLU A 312 10.92 32.92 -31.61
N CYS A 313 10.78 32.36 -32.82
CA CYS A 313 11.81 32.44 -33.87
C CYS A 313 11.22 32.98 -35.14
N HIS A 314 11.93 33.99 -35.73
CA HIS A 314 11.62 34.52 -37.04
C HIS A 314 12.73 34.19 -38.01
N ILE A 315 12.35 33.69 -39.20
CA ILE A 315 13.29 33.41 -40.28
C ILE A 315 13.10 34.42 -41.42
N PHE A 316 14.21 34.95 -41.89
CA PHE A 316 14.26 36.01 -42.90
C PHE A 316 15.08 35.58 -44.11
N ASN A 317 14.74 36.09 -45.27
CA ASN A 317 15.60 35.99 -46.45
C ASN A 317 16.67 37.11 -46.43
N ARG A 318 17.61 37.09 -47.40
CA ARG A 318 18.69 38.08 -47.53
C ARG A 318 18.22 39.53 -47.73
N TRP A 319 16.97 39.77 -48.08
CA TRP A 319 16.40 41.11 -48.22
C TRP A 319 15.65 41.57 -46.96
N GLY A 320 15.71 40.80 -45.89
CA GLY A 320 15.04 41.12 -44.63
C GLY A 320 13.54 40.83 -44.62
N ALA A 321 13.00 40.13 -45.62
CA ALA A 321 11.62 39.74 -45.60
C ALA A 321 11.43 38.49 -44.74
N LYS A 322 10.49 38.54 -43.78
CA LYS A 322 10.15 37.42 -42.90
C LYS A 322 9.44 36.33 -43.71
N ILE A 323 9.94 35.12 -43.67
CA ILE A 323 9.45 33.96 -44.41
C ILE A 323 8.86 32.89 -43.56
N ALA A 324 9.26 32.76 -42.29
CA ALA A 324 8.68 31.80 -41.34
C ALA A 324 8.67 32.39 -39.92
N THR A 325 7.79 31.85 -39.09
CA THR A 325 7.72 32.09 -37.66
C THR A 325 7.47 30.78 -36.96
N LEU A 326 8.30 30.44 -35.96
CA LEU A 326 8.13 29.29 -35.11
C LEU A 326 7.85 29.79 -33.70
N THR A 327 6.82 29.25 -33.05
CA THR A 327 6.36 29.69 -31.72
C THR A 327 6.57 28.64 -30.66
N ASN A 328 7.06 27.44 -31.05
CA ASN A 328 7.40 26.36 -30.17
C ASN A 328 8.78 25.82 -30.57
N PRO A 329 9.70 25.55 -29.64
CA PRO A 329 11.04 25.04 -29.95
C PRO A 329 11.04 23.66 -30.59
N SER A 330 9.96 22.88 -30.46
CA SER A 330 9.82 21.60 -31.16
C SER A 330 9.50 21.72 -32.66
N GLN A 331 9.05 22.91 -33.09
CA GLN A 331 8.74 23.15 -34.50
C GLN A 331 10.01 23.25 -35.33
N GLY A 332 9.96 22.73 -36.55
CA GLY A 332 10.97 22.92 -37.60
C GLY A 332 10.47 23.81 -38.73
N TRP A 333 11.42 24.40 -39.49
CA TRP A 333 11.13 25.02 -40.76
C TRP A 333 11.54 24.11 -41.90
N ASP A 334 10.59 23.72 -42.73
CA ASP A 334 10.72 22.77 -43.86
C ASP A 334 11.33 23.40 -45.13
N GLY A 335 11.89 24.61 -45.05
CA GLY A 335 12.46 25.30 -46.19
C GLY A 335 11.44 25.80 -47.20
N ARG A 336 10.14 25.92 -46.82
CA ARG A 336 9.09 26.41 -47.72
C ARG A 336 8.61 27.79 -47.33
N TYR A 337 8.26 28.54 -48.35
CA TYR A 337 7.56 29.82 -48.25
C TYR A 337 6.37 29.82 -49.20
N LYS A 338 5.16 30.05 -48.68
CA LYS A 338 3.90 29.98 -49.47
C LYS A 338 3.75 28.66 -50.25
N GLY A 339 4.16 27.55 -49.65
CA GLY A 339 4.00 26.18 -50.17
C GLY A 339 5.06 25.75 -51.18
N LYS A 340 6.08 26.54 -51.48
CA LYS A 340 7.17 26.23 -52.42
C LYS A 340 8.51 26.26 -51.69
N PHE A 341 9.41 25.33 -52.03
CA PHE A 341 10.79 25.42 -51.55
C PHE A 341 11.42 26.74 -51.92
N VAL A 342 12.11 27.32 -50.95
CA VAL A 342 12.91 28.52 -51.17
C VAL A 342 14.19 28.16 -51.95
N PRO A 343 14.77 29.09 -52.74
CA PRO A 343 16.05 28.85 -53.42
C PRO A 343 17.17 28.54 -52.45
N SER A 344 18.13 27.68 -52.85
CA SER A 344 19.35 27.48 -52.08
C SER A 344 20.08 28.81 -51.86
N GLY A 345 20.51 29.01 -50.61
CA GLY A 345 21.17 30.27 -50.24
C GLY A 345 21.15 30.46 -48.71
N VAL A 346 21.63 31.62 -48.29
CA VAL A 346 21.70 31.98 -46.87
C VAL A 346 20.39 32.63 -46.42
N TYR A 347 19.85 32.14 -45.32
CA TYR A 347 18.71 32.66 -44.59
C TYR A 347 19.18 33.09 -43.20
N PHE A 348 18.40 33.90 -42.50
CA PHE A 348 18.77 34.45 -41.20
C PHE A 348 17.65 34.16 -40.20
N TYR A 349 18.04 33.83 -38.99
CA TYR A 349 17.09 33.66 -37.89
C TYR A 349 17.30 34.71 -36.79
N VAL A 350 16.25 35.03 -36.11
CA VAL A 350 16.25 35.78 -34.85
C VAL A 350 15.36 35.04 -33.87
N ILE A 351 15.91 34.69 -32.72
CA ILE A 351 15.21 33.96 -31.65
C ILE A 351 15.18 34.82 -30.40
N LYS A 352 13.99 34.86 -29.78
CA LYS A 352 13.79 35.25 -28.38
C LYS A 352 13.23 34.09 -27.64
N ALA A 353 13.90 33.61 -26.59
CA ALA A 353 13.45 32.52 -25.79
C ALA A 353 13.81 32.74 -24.32
N LYS A 354 13.11 32.00 -23.43
CA LYS A 354 13.38 32.01 -22.00
C LYS A 354 13.47 30.58 -21.50
N GLY A 355 14.48 30.32 -20.71
CA GLY A 355 14.68 29.02 -20.04
C GLY A 355 13.99 28.93 -18.68
N ALA A 356 13.82 27.70 -18.20
CA ALA A 356 13.29 27.40 -16.87
C ALA A 356 14.19 27.94 -15.73
N ASP A 357 15.48 28.09 -16.01
CA ASP A 357 16.51 28.73 -15.15
C ASP A 357 16.45 30.25 -15.15
N GLY A 358 15.49 30.84 -15.86
CA GLY A 358 15.34 32.27 -16.01
C GLY A 358 16.28 32.88 -17.05
N LYS A 359 17.13 32.09 -17.72
CA LYS A 359 18.04 32.56 -18.74
C LYS A 359 17.29 33.04 -19.97
N GLU A 360 17.64 34.27 -20.44
CA GLU A 360 17.12 34.84 -21.68
C GLU A 360 18.05 34.53 -22.85
N TYR A 361 17.48 34.07 -23.94
CA TYR A 361 18.15 33.78 -25.19
C TYR A 361 17.72 34.80 -26.24
N ASN A 362 18.67 35.61 -26.67
CA ASN A 362 18.49 36.54 -27.80
C ASN A 362 19.53 36.14 -28.84
N LEU A 363 19.16 35.20 -29.72
CA LEU A 363 20.06 34.62 -30.68
C LEU A 363 19.76 35.10 -32.08
N SER A 364 20.79 35.27 -32.90
CA SER A 364 20.66 35.54 -34.34
C SER A 364 21.81 34.85 -35.05
N GLY A 365 21.56 34.42 -36.26
CA GLY A 365 22.56 33.75 -37.08
C GLY A 365 22.06 33.49 -38.49
N ASP A 366 22.87 32.75 -39.23
CA ASP A 366 22.59 32.31 -40.60
C ASP A 366 22.25 30.80 -40.63
N ILE A 367 21.49 30.43 -41.66
CA ILE A 367 21.07 29.07 -42.00
C ILE A 367 21.54 28.74 -43.38
#